data_40dd8213f486ad04b376a608a6c93357
#
_entry.id   40dd8213f486ad04b376a608a6c93357
#
_cell.length_a   1.000
_cell.length_b   1.000
_cell.length_c   1.000
_cell.angle_alpha   90.00
_cell.angle_beta   90.00
_cell.angle_gamma   90.00
#
_symmetry.space_group_name_H-M   'P 1'
#
loop_
_entity.id
_entity.type
_entity.pdbx_description
1 polymer ?
#
loop_
_entity_poly.entity_id
_entity_poly.type
_entity_poly.pdbx_seq_one_letter_code
_entity_poly.pdbx_strand_id
1 'polypeptide(L)'
;MDALEMSLLYDYYGGLLTGKQRQCFDLRYNQDLSLGEIAQVMGVSRQAVNDNLARTEALLRKMESSIGCVGRDLRNRNALRTILDAAERLKTYPD
;
A
#
# COMPACT_ATOMS: atom_id res chain seq x y z
N MET A 1 10.89 -3.09 4.78
CA MET A 1 10.36 -3.05 3.40
C MET A 1 10.25 -1.61 2.97
N ASP A 2 10.67 -1.28 1.77
CA ASP A 2 10.69 0.12 1.36
C ASP A 2 9.31 0.59 0.88
N ALA A 3 9.18 1.91 0.74
CA ALA A 3 7.90 2.52 0.38
C ALA A 3 7.42 2.12 -1.02
N LEU A 4 8.34 1.95 -1.97
CA LEU A 4 7.97 1.55 -3.33
C LEU A 4 7.36 0.16 -3.35
N GLU A 5 7.98 -0.78 -2.64
CA GLU A 5 7.49 -2.14 -2.53
C GLU A 5 6.11 -2.18 -1.87
N MET A 6 5.92 -1.42 -0.81
CA MET A 6 4.63 -1.30 -0.14
C MET A 6 3.58 -0.70 -1.07
N SER A 7 3.93 0.31 -1.85
CA SER A 7 3.00 0.92 -2.79
C SER A 7 2.55 -0.07 -3.86
N LEU A 8 3.46 -0.89 -4.39
CA LEU A 8 3.12 -1.91 -5.36
C LEU A 8 2.16 -2.94 -4.77
N LEU A 9 2.45 -3.41 -3.57
CA LEU A 9 1.58 -4.36 -2.88
C LEU A 9 0.19 -3.78 -2.64
N TYR A 10 0.13 -2.52 -2.24
CA TYR A 10 -1.13 -1.84 -2.01
C TYR A 10 -1.94 -1.69 -3.30
N ASP A 11 -1.28 -1.40 -4.42
CA ASP A 11 -1.98 -1.28 -5.71
C ASP A 11 -2.66 -2.58 -6.10
N TYR A 12 -2.02 -3.73 -5.82
CA TYR A 12 -2.59 -5.03 -6.16
C TYR A 12 -3.59 -5.55 -5.13
N TYR A 13 -3.31 -5.35 -3.85
CA TYR A 13 -4.05 -6.01 -2.78
C TYR A 13 -4.82 -5.07 -1.87
N GLY A 14 -4.68 -3.76 -2.05
CA GLY A 14 -5.29 -2.78 -1.15
C GLY A 14 -6.81 -2.89 -1.05
N GLY A 15 -7.46 -3.33 -2.12
CA GLY A 15 -8.90 -3.50 -2.13
C GLY A 15 -9.42 -4.59 -1.17
N LEU A 16 -8.52 -5.45 -0.69
CA LEU A 16 -8.86 -6.50 0.27
C LEU A 16 -8.68 -6.05 1.72
N LEU A 17 -8.17 -4.86 1.93
CA LEU A 17 -7.97 -4.30 3.27
C LEU A 17 -9.27 -3.68 3.80
N THR A 18 -9.37 -3.59 5.12
CA THR A 18 -10.48 -2.85 5.74
C THR A 18 -10.36 -1.37 5.44
N GLY A 19 -11.46 -0.62 5.61
CA GLY A 19 -11.43 0.83 5.41
C GLY A 19 -10.41 1.53 6.31
N LYS A 20 -10.31 1.10 7.57
CA LYS A 20 -9.35 1.68 8.50
C LYS A 20 -7.91 1.37 8.13
N GLN A 21 -7.65 0.16 7.63
CA GLN A 21 -6.31 -0.21 7.17
C GLN A 21 -5.92 0.62 5.95
N ARG A 22 -6.82 0.77 4.99
CA ARG A 22 -6.56 1.60 3.80
C ARG A 22 -6.33 3.05 4.17
N GLN A 23 -7.14 3.60 5.07
CA GLN A 23 -6.98 4.98 5.53
C GLN A 23 -5.62 5.19 6.17
N CYS A 24 -5.25 4.30 7.08
CA CYS A 24 -3.98 4.39 7.79
C CYS A 24 -2.79 4.29 6.82
N PHE A 25 -2.85 3.36 5.89
CA PHE A 25 -1.82 3.19 4.88
C PHE A 25 -1.71 4.43 4.00
N ASP A 26 -2.84 4.96 3.54
CA ASP A 26 -2.85 6.15 2.69
C ASP A 26 -2.24 7.35 3.39
N LEU A 27 -2.61 7.59 4.65
CA LEU A 27 -2.07 8.70 5.42
C LEU A 27 -0.55 8.57 5.59
N ARG A 28 -0.05 7.36 5.78
CA ARG A 28 1.38 7.12 6.00
C ARG A 28 2.18 7.18 4.72
N TYR A 29 1.75 6.48 3.68
CA TYR A 29 2.57 6.27 2.48
C TYR A 29 2.28 7.27 1.36
N ASN A 30 1.06 7.75 1.25
CA ASN A 30 0.69 8.71 0.20
C ASN A 30 0.74 10.15 0.69
N GLN A 31 0.38 10.39 1.94
CA GLN A 31 0.37 11.74 2.50
C GLN A 31 1.57 12.02 3.40
N ASP A 32 2.41 11.03 3.62
CA ASP A 32 3.67 11.16 4.35
C ASP A 32 3.51 11.72 5.77
N LEU A 33 2.43 11.35 6.45
CA LEU A 33 2.18 11.80 7.82
C LEU A 33 2.96 10.96 8.82
N SER A 34 3.33 11.58 9.94
CA SER A 34 3.93 10.87 11.06
C SER A 34 2.90 10.02 11.79
N LEU A 35 3.36 9.07 12.60
CA LEU A 35 2.45 8.25 13.39
C LEU A 35 1.57 9.09 14.30
N GLY A 36 2.14 10.13 14.91
CA GLY A 36 1.37 11.03 15.77
C GLY A 36 0.31 11.82 15.02
N GLU A 37 0.64 12.27 13.82
CA GLU A 37 -0.31 12.98 12.96
C GLU A 37 -1.45 12.07 12.52
N ILE A 38 -1.13 10.84 12.16
CA ILE A 38 -2.13 9.84 11.78
C ILE A 38 -3.05 9.54 12.97
N ALA A 39 -2.47 9.41 14.16
CA ALA A 39 -3.24 9.17 15.37
C ALA A 39 -4.27 10.28 15.61
N GLN A 40 -3.87 11.52 15.40
CA GLN A 40 -4.80 12.66 15.53
C GLN A 40 -5.92 12.62 14.49
N VAL A 41 -5.57 12.33 13.23
CA VAL A 41 -6.56 12.28 12.15
C VAL A 41 -7.58 11.16 12.40
N MET A 42 -7.10 10.00 12.84
CA MET A 42 -7.97 8.84 13.02
C MET A 42 -8.65 8.79 14.40
N GLY A 43 -8.26 9.65 15.32
CA GLY A 43 -8.83 9.66 16.66
C GLY A 43 -8.46 8.44 17.50
N VAL A 44 -7.26 7.92 17.32
CA VAL A 44 -6.76 6.74 18.03
C VAL A 44 -5.40 7.04 18.63
N SER A 45 -4.87 6.11 19.42
CA SER A 45 -3.54 6.26 19.99
C SER A 45 -2.46 6.05 18.93
N ARG A 46 -1.27 6.61 19.19
CA ARG A 46 -0.11 6.38 18.33
C ARG A 46 0.24 4.90 18.26
N GLN A 47 0.13 4.19 19.38
CA GLN A 47 0.38 2.75 19.41
C GLN A 47 -0.60 2.00 18.51
N ALA A 48 -1.88 2.39 18.51
CA ALA A 48 -2.88 1.78 17.64
C ALA A 48 -2.54 1.99 16.16
N VAL A 49 -2.02 3.17 15.80
CA VAL A 49 -1.56 3.43 14.43
C VAL A 49 -0.41 2.51 14.07
N ASN A 50 0.57 2.39 14.95
CA ASN A 50 1.72 1.53 14.72
C ASN A 50 1.29 0.08 14.52
N ASP A 51 0.38 -0.41 15.36
CA ASP A 51 -0.14 -1.77 15.26
C ASP A 51 -0.91 -1.98 13.95
N ASN A 52 -1.73 -1.01 13.57
CA ASN A 52 -2.49 -1.05 12.32
C ASN A 52 -1.55 -1.17 11.11
N LEU A 53 -0.53 -0.31 11.05
CA LEU A 53 0.43 -0.34 9.95
C LEU A 53 1.19 -1.64 9.89
N ALA A 54 1.63 -2.14 11.04
CA ALA A 54 2.37 -3.41 11.09
C ALA A 54 1.52 -4.57 10.59
N ARG A 55 0.25 -4.62 10.99
CA ARG A 55 -0.67 -5.66 10.53
C ARG A 55 -0.97 -5.55 9.06
N THR A 56 -1.19 -4.32 8.57
CA THR A 56 -1.48 -4.07 7.17
C THR A 56 -0.30 -4.49 6.29
N GLU A 57 0.92 -4.11 6.67
CA GLU A 57 2.11 -4.49 5.92
C GLU A 57 2.32 -6.00 5.92
N ALA A 58 2.12 -6.64 7.06
CA ALA A 58 2.24 -8.10 7.15
C ALA A 58 1.20 -8.80 6.29
N LEU A 59 -0.03 -8.27 6.26
CA LEU A 59 -1.10 -8.84 5.45
C LEU A 59 -0.82 -8.70 3.97
N LEU A 60 -0.34 -7.54 3.53
CA LEU A 60 0.02 -7.32 2.13
C LEU A 60 1.13 -8.29 1.68
N ARG A 61 2.16 -8.49 2.52
CA ARG A 61 3.22 -9.45 2.23
C ARG A 61 2.69 -10.88 2.16
N LYS A 62 1.76 -11.22 3.06
CA LYS A 62 1.17 -12.56 3.08
C LYS A 62 0.36 -12.80 1.81
N MET A 63 -0.39 -11.82 1.35
CA MET A 63 -1.15 -11.92 0.11
C MET A 63 -0.22 -12.13 -1.08
N GLU A 64 0.86 -11.37 -1.16
CA GLU A 64 1.84 -11.54 -2.23
C GLU A 64 2.48 -12.92 -2.17
N SER A 65 2.81 -13.40 -0.99
CA SER A 65 3.40 -14.71 -0.79
C SER A 65 2.47 -15.82 -1.28
N SER A 66 1.16 -15.64 -1.11
CA SER A 66 0.16 -16.64 -1.50
C SER A 66 -0.23 -16.54 -2.97
N ILE A 67 -0.39 -15.31 -3.49
CA ILE A 67 -0.92 -15.06 -4.84
C ILE A 67 0.21 -14.82 -5.84
N GLY A 68 1.23 -14.06 -5.45
CA GLY A 68 2.42 -13.83 -6.26
C GLY A 68 2.23 -12.94 -7.48
N CYS A 69 1.19 -12.07 -7.48
CA CYS A 69 0.90 -11.22 -8.64
C CYS A 69 2.02 -10.25 -8.95
N VAL A 70 2.54 -9.55 -7.94
CA VAL A 70 3.62 -8.58 -8.16
C VAL A 70 4.88 -9.29 -8.63
N GLY A 71 5.23 -10.41 -8.01
CA GLY A 71 6.41 -11.18 -8.40
C GLY A 71 6.32 -11.69 -9.83
N ARG A 72 5.17 -12.18 -10.25
CA ARG A 72 4.96 -12.62 -11.64
C ARG A 72 5.06 -11.47 -12.61
N ASP A 73 4.43 -10.33 -12.27
CA ASP A 73 4.46 -9.15 -13.12
C ASP A 73 5.87 -8.61 -13.30
N LEU A 74 6.67 -8.60 -12.23
CA LEU A 74 8.05 -8.13 -12.30
C LEU A 74 8.95 -9.07 -13.12
N ARG A 75 8.63 -10.37 -13.16
CA ARG A 75 9.41 -11.34 -13.93
C ARG A 75 9.00 -11.38 -15.40
N ASN A 76 7.85 -10.85 -15.75
CA ASN A 76 7.34 -10.88 -17.12
C ASN A 76 7.58 -9.51 -17.76
N ARG A 77 8.23 -9.53 -18.95
CA ARG A 77 8.58 -8.30 -19.66
C ARG A 77 7.35 -7.49 -20.04
N ASN A 78 6.27 -8.16 -20.45
CA ASN A 78 5.01 -7.49 -20.77
C ASN A 78 4.34 -6.93 -19.53
N ALA A 79 4.44 -7.65 -18.42
CA ALA A 79 3.89 -7.19 -17.16
C ALA A 79 4.63 -5.96 -16.64
N LEU A 80 5.95 -5.91 -16.80
CA LEU A 80 6.72 -4.72 -16.44
C LEU A 80 6.24 -3.50 -17.23
N ARG A 81 6.00 -3.67 -18.52
CA ARG A 81 5.44 -2.61 -19.34
C ARG A 81 4.05 -2.19 -18.84
N THR A 82 3.23 -3.16 -18.46
CA THR A 82 1.92 -2.90 -17.89
C THR A 82 2.01 -2.09 -16.60
N ILE A 83 2.99 -2.42 -15.74
CA ILE A 83 3.22 -1.68 -14.50
C ILE A 83 3.59 -0.22 -14.82
N LEU A 84 4.47 -0.01 -15.79
CA LEU A 84 4.87 1.33 -16.20
C LEU A 84 3.70 2.11 -16.78
N ASP A 85 2.89 1.46 -17.61
CA ASP A 85 1.69 2.08 -18.19
C ASP A 85 0.69 2.43 -17.09
N ALA A 86 0.50 1.56 -16.12
CA ALA A 86 -0.41 1.82 -15.00
C ALA A 86 0.09 2.99 -14.17
N ALA A 87 1.39 3.07 -13.90
CA ALA A 87 1.99 4.17 -13.17
C ALA A 87 1.78 5.49 -13.92
N GLU A 88 1.91 5.47 -15.24
CA GLU A 88 1.70 6.64 -16.07
C GLU A 88 0.24 7.08 -16.08
N ARG A 89 -0.69 6.13 -16.15
CA ARG A 89 -2.12 6.44 -16.04
C ARG A 89 -2.48 7.06 -14.70
N LEU A 90 -1.86 6.60 -13.62
CA LEU A 90 -2.06 7.20 -12.30
C LEU A 90 -1.59 8.65 -12.24
N LYS A 91 -0.54 8.97 -12.99
CA LYS A 91 -0.06 10.35 -13.08
C LYS A 91 -0.98 11.23 -13.89
N THR A 92 -1.65 10.67 -14.89
CA THR A 92 -2.51 11.43 -15.79
C THR A 92 -3.95 11.55 -15.31
N TYR A 93 -4.38 10.68 -14.40
CA TYR A 93 -5.70 10.77 -13.81
C TYR A 93 -5.66 11.68 -12.60
N PRO A 94 -6.32 12.84 -12.70
CA PRO A 94 -6.49 13.65 -11.49
C PRO A 94 -7.59 12.98 -10.70
N ASP A 95 -7.34 12.58 -9.57
CA ASP A 95 -8.43 12.03 -8.80
C ASP A 95 -8.71 12.68 -7.59
#